data_8c98454455a54deb8efe49896ee3f7b1
#
_entry.id   8c98454455a54deb8efe49896ee3f7b1
#
_cell.length_a   1.000
_cell.length_b   1.000
_cell.length_c   1.000
_cell.angle_alpha   90.00
_cell.angle_beta   90.00
_cell.angle_gamma   90.00
#
_symmetry.space_group_name_H-M   'P 1'
#
loop_
_entity.id
_entity.type
_entity.pdbx_description
1 polymer ?
#
loop_
_entity_poly.entity_id
_entity_poly.type
_entity_poly.pdbx_seq_one_letter_code
_entity_poly.pdbx_strand_id
1 'polypeptide(L)'
;MNIRQIELKCETVTPLFMSGADGMTPELRAPSIKALIRYWWRAANADLNMGTLIDNEKNIFGGTGKRIKQNGDTQKNKEYGRSKVEIRVKHNISNYDISDSLYGNDIKYKIKQSEKGKRYKVPIKYEGICYLLYSTILPNKERKYIKADTNFSIVLTFNDRDKKDINEFLKGFIFLEYFGALGTRSRRGAGSFRVLSLNGDTEYIDNNIKDNIVMDEIDNNAEVIKRIKNITRNLKKPVNENYSVLKGSKILVFYPRDTWEDALEFTGSNFKKFRGKFYLYPNNDIYSPANFGLPIMHKKRDNKSTKMEAVNEKNYKQIKRRSSPLIFKVIKTGENIYFPVIIYLNGEFLPKGCVINNNINDETKYPNRNVVNDFLNTFNRNDYKEMTIWNIYYYLP
;
A
#
# COMPACT_ATOMS: atom_id res chain seq x y z
N MET A 1 -33.80 16.21 2.67
CA MET A 1 -32.37 15.89 2.81
C MET A 1 -32.28 14.56 3.53
N ASN A 2 -32.10 13.48 2.78
CA ASN A 2 -32.15 12.13 3.34
C ASN A 2 -30.72 11.59 3.54
N ILE A 3 -30.50 11.00 4.70
CA ILE A 3 -29.26 10.32 5.03
C ILE A 3 -29.34 8.92 4.38
N ARG A 4 -28.28 8.52 3.70
CA ARG A 4 -28.09 7.24 3.05
C ARG A 4 -26.93 6.47 3.65
N GLN A 5 -27.00 5.16 3.58
CA GLN A 5 -26.00 4.31 4.19
C GLN A 5 -25.65 3.12 3.29
N ILE A 6 -24.35 2.85 3.18
CA ILE A 6 -23.81 1.69 2.49
C ILE A 6 -22.93 0.92 3.47
N GLU A 7 -23.03 -0.39 3.47
CA GLU A 7 -22.20 -1.29 4.25
C GLU A 7 -21.37 -2.20 3.33
N LEU A 8 -20.07 -2.13 3.50
CA LEU A 8 -19.08 -3.00 2.88
C LEU A 8 -18.66 -4.06 3.91
N LYS A 9 -19.09 -5.31 3.72
CA LYS A 9 -18.57 -6.43 4.53
C LYS A 9 -17.21 -6.81 4.00
N CYS A 10 -16.22 -6.86 4.85
CA CYS A 10 -14.82 -7.07 4.50
C CYS A 10 -14.23 -8.23 5.30
N GLU A 11 -13.16 -8.81 4.76
CA GLU A 11 -12.35 -9.84 5.39
C GLU A 11 -10.86 -9.47 5.27
N THR A 12 -10.09 -9.66 6.33
CA THR A 12 -8.63 -9.56 6.28
C THR A 12 -8.06 -10.74 5.51
N VAL A 13 -7.12 -10.48 4.59
CA VAL A 13 -6.47 -11.51 3.77
C VAL A 13 -5.09 -11.88 4.32
N THR A 14 -4.41 -10.93 4.92
CA THR A 14 -3.10 -11.14 5.56
C THR A 14 -3.07 -10.48 6.93
N PRO A 15 -2.15 -10.87 7.83
CA PRO A 15 -2.03 -10.28 9.17
C PRO A 15 -2.07 -8.76 9.16
N LEU A 16 -2.98 -8.17 9.94
CA LEU A 16 -3.22 -6.72 9.96
C LEU A 16 -2.68 -6.08 11.24
N PHE A 17 -1.62 -5.30 11.10
CA PHE A 17 -0.98 -4.54 12.18
C PHE A 17 -1.52 -3.10 12.20
N MET A 18 -2.67 -2.88 12.81
CA MET A 18 -3.24 -1.57 13.08
C MET A 18 -3.55 -1.46 14.57
N SER A 19 -3.07 -0.43 15.22
CA SER A 19 -3.21 -0.26 16.67
C SER A 19 -3.94 1.02 17.03
N GLY A 20 -4.53 1.02 18.21
CA GLY A 20 -5.17 2.17 18.83
C GLY A 20 -4.17 3.28 19.22
N ALA A 21 -4.62 4.20 20.06
CA ALA A 21 -3.83 5.34 20.51
C ALA A 21 -2.60 4.91 21.37
N ASP A 22 -2.70 3.76 22.03
CA ASP A 22 -1.62 3.15 22.82
C ASP A 22 -0.47 2.58 21.95
N GLY A 23 -0.70 2.44 20.63
CA GLY A 23 0.24 1.85 19.68
C GLY A 23 0.45 0.33 19.84
N MET A 24 -0.27 -0.33 20.72
CA MET A 24 -0.10 -1.74 21.09
C MET A 24 -1.35 -2.59 20.83
N THR A 25 -2.52 -2.14 21.27
CA THR A 25 -3.78 -2.88 21.14
C THR A 25 -4.27 -2.85 19.69
N PRO A 26 -4.50 -4.01 19.05
CA PRO A 26 -5.06 -4.07 17.71
C PRO A 26 -6.44 -3.42 17.66
N GLU A 27 -6.60 -2.48 16.72
CA GLU A 27 -7.85 -1.73 16.55
C GLU A 27 -8.04 -1.36 15.09
N LEU A 28 -9.24 -1.58 14.54
CA LEU A 28 -9.64 -1.08 13.22
C LEU A 28 -10.11 0.38 13.33
N ARG A 29 -9.29 1.30 12.84
CA ARG A 29 -9.51 2.73 13.00
C ARG A 29 -10.06 3.38 11.74
N ALA A 30 -11.31 3.87 11.81
CA ALA A 30 -11.95 4.59 10.70
C ALA A 30 -11.13 5.79 10.18
N PRO A 31 -10.49 6.64 11.01
CA PRO A 31 -9.64 7.72 10.51
C PRO A 31 -8.42 7.23 9.71
N SER A 32 -7.81 6.11 10.12
CA SER A 32 -6.66 5.52 9.43
C SER A 32 -7.07 4.96 8.07
N ILE A 33 -8.22 4.27 8.00
CA ILE A 33 -8.77 3.75 6.75
C ILE A 33 -9.11 4.91 5.81
N LYS A 34 -9.78 5.96 6.30
CA LYS A 34 -10.09 7.16 5.54
C LYS A 34 -8.84 7.83 4.96
N ALA A 35 -7.77 7.92 5.74
CA ALA A 35 -6.51 8.49 5.29
C ALA A 35 -5.88 7.68 4.14
N LEU A 36 -6.02 6.36 4.15
CA LEU A 36 -5.56 5.49 3.07
C LEU A 36 -6.43 5.62 1.81
N ILE A 37 -7.76 5.69 1.95
CA ILE A 37 -8.67 5.96 0.83
C ILE A 37 -8.31 7.30 0.17
N ARG A 38 -8.09 8.33 0.97
CA ARG A 38 -7.67 9.66 0.53
C ARG A 38 -6.32 9.62 -0.22
N TYR A 39 -5.35 8.82 0.25
CA TYR A 39 -4.08 8.62 -0.43
C TYR A 39 -4.27 8.01 -1.82
N TRP A 40 -5.06 6.95 -1.94
CA TRP A 40 -5.29 6.27 -3.21
C TRP A 40 -6.14 7.09 -4.17
N TRP A 41 -7.10 7.86 -3.66
CA TRP A 41 -7.84 8.83 -4.45
C TRP A 41 -6.90 9.87 -5.08
N ARG A 42 -5.95 10.43 -4.33
CA ARG A 42 -4.93 11.35 -4.88
C ARG A 42 -4.05 10.68 -5.93
N ALA A 43 -3.60 9.47 -5.69
CA ALA A 43 -2.76 8.73 -6.63
C ALA A 43 -3.48 8.47 -7.96
N ALA A 44 -4.80 8.37 -7.95
CA ALA A 44 -5.64 8.17 -9.12
C ALA A 44 -5.96 9.47 -9.88
N ASN A 45 -6.02 10.61 -9.18
CA ASN A 45 -6.39 11.92 -9.73
C ASN A 45 -5.17 12.82 -10.01
N ALA A 46 -4.06 12.23 -10.39
CA ALA A 46 -2.80 12.93 -10.66
C ALA A 46 -2.82 13.76 -11.97
N ASP A 47 -3.88 13.66 -12.77
CA ASP A 47 -4.16 14.50 -13.94
C ASP A 47 -4.65 15.91 -13.56
N LEU A 48 -5.05 16.12 -12.32
CA LEU A 48 -5.43 17.41 -11.80
C LEU A 48 -4.20 18.24 -11.41
N ASN A 49 -4.24 19.55 -11.69
CA ASN A 49 -3.25 20.45 -11.11
C ASN A 49 -3.36 20.44 -9.57
N MET A 50 -2.29 20.84 -8.89
CA MET A 50 -2.20 20.74 -7.43
C MET A 50 -3.30 21.51 -6.69
N GLY A 51 -3.68 22.70 -7.17
CA GLY A 51 -4.75 23.50 -6.55
C GLY A 51 -6.09 22.78 -6.63
N THR A 52 -6.48 22.35 -7.83
CA THR A 52 -7.73 21.59 -8.07
C THR A 52 -7.74 20.26 -7.31
N LEU A 53 -6.62 19.55 -7.27
CA LEU A 53 -6.49 18.29 -6.53
C LEU A 53 -6.77 18.49 -5.03
N ILE A 54 -6.13 19.49 -4.42
CA ILE A 54 -6.31 19.83 -2.99
C ILE A 54 -7.74 20.26 -2.72
N ASP A 55 -8.33 21.08 -3.59
CA ASP A 55 -9.71 21.58 -3.43
C ASP A 55 -10.73 20.43 -3.49
N ASN A 56 -10.64 19.59 -4.51
CA ASN A 56 -11.52 18.41 -4.65
C ASN A 56 -11.34 17.43 -3.49
N GLU A 57 -10.11 17.18 -3.06
CA GLU A 57 -9.82 16.30 -1.93
C GLU A 57 -10.48 16.82 -0.65
N LYS A 58 -10.33 18.12 -0.34
CA LYS A 58 -10.94 18.72 0.85
C LYS A 58 -12.47 18.74 0.77
N ASN A 59 -13.05 18.88 -0.41
CA ASN A 59 -14.49 18.81 -0.60
C ASN A 59 -15.06 17.43 -0.25
N ILE A 60 -14.41 16.35 -0.66
CA ILE A 60 -14.88 14.97 -0.45
C ILE A 60 -14.57 14.51 0.98
N PHE A 61 -13.31 14.67 1.40
CA PHE A 61 -12.78 14.09 2.64
C PHE A 61 -12.84 15.02 3.85
N GLY A 62 -13.25 16.27 3.64
CA GLY A 62 -13.22 17.33 4.64
C GLY A 62 -11.84 18.00 4.75
N GLY A 63 -11.85 19.25 5.21
CA GLY A 63 -10.62 20.01 5.36
C GLY A 63 -10.83 21.29 6.16
N THR A 64 -9.72 21.92 6.52
CA THR A 64 -9.67 23.24 7.17
C THR A 64 -9.16 24.30 6.21
N GLY A 65 -9.47 25.58 6.50
CA GLY A 65 -9.03 26.73 5.72
C GLY A 65 -10.03 27.16 4.64
N LYS A 66 -9.70 28.26 3.98
CA LYS A 66 -10.53 28.87 2.93
C LYS A 66 -10.30 28.17 1.60
N ARG A 67 -11.35 28.09 0.76
CA ARG A 67 -11.23 27.59 -0.61
C ARG A 67 -10.31 28.46 -1.43
N ILE A 68 -9.48 27.85 -2.27
CA ILE A 68 -8.64 28.56 -3.24
C ILE A 68 -9.57 29.11 -4.32
N LYS A 69 -9.51 30.43 -4.55
CA LYS A 69 -10.28 31.07 -5.63
C LYS A 69 -9.78 30.53 -6.97
N GLN A 70 -10.67 29.94 -7.75
CA GLN A 70 -10.44 29.75 -9.18
C GLN A 70 -10.89 31.01 -9.93
N ASN A 71 -10.14 31.42 -10.95
CA ASN A 71 -10.42 32.62 -11.73
C ASN A 71 -11.88 32.65 -12.23
N GLY A 72 -12.64 33.64 -11.79
CA GLY A 72 -14.03 33.90 -12.23
C GLY A 72 -15.12 33.62 -11.19
N ASP A 73 -14.82 33.08 -10.03
CA ASP A 73 -15.83 32.77 -9.02
C ASP A 73 -16.03 33.93 -8.04
N THR A 74 -17.20 34.56 -8.10
CA THR A 74 -17.62 35.65 -7.21
C THR A 74 -18.12 35.16 -5.85
N GLN A 75 -18.03 33.85 -5.55
CA GLN A 75 -18.52 33.31 -4.30
C GLN A 75 -17.63 33.69 -3.11
N LYS A 76 -18.25 34.35 -2.13
CA LYS A 76 -17.68 34.74 -0.83
C LYS A 76 -16.98 33.55 -0.16
N ASN A 77 -15.80 33.77 0.38
CA ASN A 77 -15.00 32.98 1.35
C ASN A 77 -15.69 31.71 1.91
N LYS A 78 -15.92 30.71 1.09
CA LYS A 78 -16.50 29.46 1.53
C LYS A 78 -15.40 28.61 2.18
N GLU A 79 -15.58 28.29 3.45
CA GLU A 79 -14.67 27.39 4.14
C GLU A 79 -14.92 25.92 3.74
N TYR A 80 -13.88 25.10 3.79
CA TYR A 80 -14.06 23.67 3.72
C TYR A 80 -14.80 23.21 4.99
N GLY A 81 -15.65 22.23 4.85
CA GLY A 81 -16.45 21.69 5.93
C GLY A 81 -16.07 20.27 6.32
N ARG A 82 -17.02 19.60 6.94
CA ARG A 82 -16.94 18.16 7.22
C ARG A 82 -16.82 17.35 5.93
N SER A 83 -16.30 16.15 6.05
CA SER A 83 -16.35 15.15 4.99
C SER A 83 -17.77 14.92 4.49
N LYS A 84 -17.94 14.76 3.18
CA LYS A 84 -19.22 14.39 2.56
C LYS A 84 -19.60 12.94 2.86
N VAL A 85 -18.60 12.11 3.13
CA VAL A 85 -18.78 10.70 3.50
C VAL A 85 -18.24 10.51 4.90
N GLU A 86 -19.09 10.10 5.81
CA GLU A 86 -18.70 9.63 7.14
C GLU A 86 -18.40 8.14 7.09
N ILE A 87 -17.33 7.72 7.77
CA ILE A 87 -16.90 6.33 7.84
C ILE A 87 -16.95 5.84 9.27
N ARG A 88 -17.57 4.69 9.46
CA ARG A 88 -17.58 3.94 10.72
C ARG A 88 -17.17 2.50 10.45
N VAL A 89 -16.43 1.91 11.37
CA VAL A 89 -16.07 0.48 11.33
C VAL A 89 -16.89 -0.25 12.37
N LYS A 90 -17.52 -1.36 11.97
CA LYS A 90 -18.19 -2.31 12.84
C LYS A 90 -17.41 -3.62 12.81
N HIS A 91 -17.17 -4.22 13.93
CA HIS A 91 -16.52 -5.52 14.05
C HIS A 91 -16.89 -6.22 15.35
N ASN A 92 -16.79 -7.53 15.32
CA ASN A 92 -16.93 -8.40 16.50
C ASN A 92 -15.59 -9.11 16.77
N ILE A 93 -14.48 -8.37 16.61
CA ILE A 93 -13.13 -8.90 16.82
C ILE A 93 -13.00 -9.29 18.29
N SER A 94 -12.75 -10.57 18.51
CA SER A 94 -12.53 -11.20 19.81
C SER A 94 -11.04 -11.45 20.05
N ASN A 95 -10.69 -11.93 21.22
CA ASN A 95 -9.32 -12.36 21.51
C ASN A 95 -8.85 -13.51 20.60
N TYR A 96 -9.77 -14.31 20.04
CA TYR A 96 -9.45 -15.38 19.09
C TYR A 96 -8.95 -14.84 17.75
N ASP A 97 -9.39 -13.66 17.37
CA ASP A 97 -9.01 -12.99 16.12
C ASP A 97 -7.70 -12.21 16.26
N ILE A 98 -7.17 -12.07 17.47
CA ILE A 98 -5.92 -11.37 17.77
C ILE A 98 -4.82 -12.39 18.04
N SER A 99 -3.62 -12.06 17.55
CA SER A 99 -2.41 -12.80 17.84
C SER A 99 -1.33 -11.88 18.39
N ASP A 100 -0.57 -12.39 19.35
CA ASP A 100 0.51 -11.63 20.01
C ASP A 100 1.77 -11.54 19.15
N SER A 101 2.03 -12.55 18.32
CA SER A 101 3.23 -12.63 17.51
C SER A 101 3.00 -13.52 16.28
N LEU A 102 3.62 -13.18 15.15
CA LEU A 102 3.68 -14.07 13.98
C LEU A 102 4.43 -15.37 14.28
N TYR A 103 5.44 -15.33 15.16
CA TYR A 103 6.13 -16.52 15.58
C TYR A 103 5.28 -17.35 16.56
N GLY A 104 5.11 -18.63 16.23
CA GLY A 104 4.34 -19.59 17.02
C GLY A 104 2.90 -19.77 16.55
N ASN A 105 2.32 -18.77 15.86
CA ASN A 105 1.01 -18.87 15.23
C ASN A 105 1.16 -19.19 13.73
N ASP A 106 1.45 -18.16 12.90
CA ASP A 106 1.54 -18.33 11.46
C ASP A 106 2.93 -18.84 11.03
N ILE A 107 3.98 -18.59 11.84
CA ILE A 107 5.35 -18.95 11.51
C ILE A 107 5.98 -19.85 12.57
N LYS A 108 6.26 -21.10 12.22
CA LYS A 108 7.07 -22.01 13.05
C LYS A 108 8.53 -21.56 13.07
N TYR A 109 9.15 -21.61 14.25
CA TYR A 109 10.53 -21.14 14.45
C TYR A 109 11.35 -22.13 15.29
N LYS A 110 12.68 -22.02 15.18
CA LYS A 110 13.66 -22.62 16.07
C LYS A 110 14.48 -21.54 16.77
N ILE A 111 14.95 -21.83 17.97
CA ILE A 111 15.84 -20.94 18.72
C ILE A 111 17.28 -21.24 18.31
N LYS A 112 18.00 -20.21 17.87
CA LYS A 112 19.45 -20.26 17.71
C LYS A 112 20.11 -19.37 18.75
N GLN A 113 21.36 -19.69 19.09
CA GLN A 113 22.20 -18.90 19.98
C GLN A 113 23.35 -18.27 19.17
N SER A 114 23.60 -16.99 19.36
CA SER A 114 24.77 -16.31 18.79
C SER A 114 26.04 -16.68 19.56
N GLU A 115 27.21 -16.44 18.95
CA GLU A 115 28.53 -16.60 19.61
C GLU A 115 28.62 -15.84 20.95
N LYS A 116 27.87 -14.74 21.10
CA LYS A 116 27.76 -13.93 22.34
C LYS A 116 26.68 -14.45 23.31
N GLY A 117 26.18 -15.67 23.14
CA GLY A 117 25.19 -16.29 24.02
C GLY A 117 23.75 -15.79 23.84
N LYS A 118 23.47 -14.79 23.00
CA LYS A 118 22.15 -14.24 22.80
C LYS A 118 21.26 -15.20 21.98
N ARG A 119 20.10 -15.57 22.54
CA ARG A 119 19.11 -16.39 21.85
C ARG A 119 18.25 -15.53 20.91
N TYR A 120 17.91 -16.09 19.72
CA TYR A 120 17.02 -15.44 18.75
C TYR A 120 16.20 -16.47 17.97
N LYS A 121 14.99 -16.06 17.60
CA LYS A 121 14.05 -16.88 16.81
C LYS A 121 14.49 -16.87 15.35
N VAL A 122 14.55 -18.06 14.72
CA VAL A 122 14.83 -18.22 13.28
C VAL A 122 13.67 -19.00 12.67
N PRO A 123 13.03 -18.50 11.62
CA PRO A 123 11.92 -19.22 11.00
C PRO A 123 12.41 -20.55 10.43
N ILE A 124 11.57 -21.58 10.55
CA ILE A 124 11.80 -22.90 9.90
C ILE A 124 11.34 -22.82 8.46
N LYS A 125 10.21 -22.15 8.23
CA LYS A 125 9.61 -21.85 6.93
C LYS A 125 9.23 -20.34 6.91
N TYR A 126 8.97 -19.78 5.75
CA TYR A 126 8.51 -18.40 5.57
C TYR A 126 9.53 -17.31 5.94
N GLU A 127 10.78 -17.51 5.52
CA GLU A 127 11.86 -16.52 5.71
C GLU A 127 11.60 -15.22 4.93
N GLY A 128 10.91 -15.30 3.79
CA GLY A 128 10.51 -14.14 2.99
C GLY A 128 9.48 -13.28 3.71
N ILE A 129 8.47 -13.90 4.35
CA ILE A 129 7.50 -13.19 5.19
C ILE A 129 8.22 -12.49 6.33
N CYS A 130 9.11 -13.20 7.05
CA CYS A 130 9.91 -12.61 8.12
C CYS A 130 10.75 -11.43 7.65
N TYR A 131 11.28 -11.49 6.43
CA TYR A 131 12.03 -10.39 5.84
C TYR A 131 11.14 -9.18 5.52
N LEU A 132 9.98 -9.39 4.92
CA LEU A 132 9.03 -8.32 4.62
C LEU A 132 8.49 -7.64 5.88
N LEU A 133 8.18 -8.43 6.91
CA LEU A 133 7.53 -7.99 8.14
C LEU A 133 8.50 -7.84 9.31
N TYR A 134 9.81 -7.80 9.09
CA TYR A 134 10.85 -7.89 10.12
C TYR A 134 10.63 -6.95 11.31
N SER A 135 10.13 -5.73 11.10
CA SER A 135 9.96 -4.76 12.20
C SER A 135 8.80 -5.08 13.16
N THR A 136 7.94 -6.04 12.79
CA THR A 136 6.81 -6.50 13.63
C THR A 136 7.16 -7.75 14.44
N ILE A 137 8.32 -8.35 14.15
CA ILE A 137 8.80 -9.60 14.75
C ILE A 137 10.15 -9.47 15.45
N LEU A 138 10.68 -8.25 15.56
CA LEU A 138 11.93 -8.00 16.28
C LEU A 138 11.77 -8.35 17.77
N PRO A 139 12.77 -9.00 18.40
CA PRO A 139 12.75 -9.30 19.82
C PRO A 139 12.46 -8.03 20.65
N ASN A 140 11.55 -8.16 21.61
CA ASN A 140 11.04 -7.07 22.48
C ASN A 140 10.32 -5.91 21.73
N LYS A 141 9.98 -6.12 20.44
CA LYS A 141 9.20 -5.20 19.61
C LYS A 141 8.16 -5.95 18.78
N GLU A 142 7.84 -7.17 19.18
CA GLU A 142 6.77 -7.96 18.57
C GLU A 142 5.45 -7.20 18.70
N ARG A 143 4.66 -7.19 17.63
CA ARG A 143 3.38 -6.49 17.60
C ARG A 143 2.23 -7.45 17.53
N LYS A 144 1.23 -7.20 18.32
CA LYS A 144 -0.08 -7.84 18.20
C LYS A 144 -0.72 -7.45 16.86
N TYR A 145 -1.51 -8.34 16.31
CA TYR A 145 -2.18 -8.13 15.03
C TYR A 145 -3.53 -8.83 14.98
N ILE A 146 -4.39 -8.37 14.06
CA ILE A 146 -5.63 -9.04 13.67
C ILE A 146 -5.25 -10.10 12.64
N LYS A 147 -5.67 -11.36 12.87
CA LYS A 147 -5.38 -12.50 12.00
C LYS A 147 -5.98 -12.34 10.60
N ALA A 148 -5.50 -13.12 9.64
CA ALA A 148 -6.19 -13.34 8.37
C ALA A 148 -7.58 -13.95 8.63
N ASP A 149 -8.45 -13.84 7.63
CA ASP A 149 -9.83 -14.36 7.63
C ASP A 149 -10.73 -13.79 8.73
N THR A 150 -10.36 -12.62 9.30
CA THR A 150 -11.18 -11.89 10.28
C THR A 150 -12.15 -10.95 9.58
N ASN A 151 -13.44 -11.06 9.90
CA ASN A 151 -14.51 -10.27 9.32
C ASN A 151 -14.70 -8.92 10.04
N PHE A 152 -14.97 -7.88 9.24
CA PHE A 152 -15.37 -6.56 9.71
C PHE A 152 -16.23 -5.84 8.67
N SER A 153 -16.93 -4.78 9.07
CA SER A 153 -17.72 -3.96 8.13
C SER A 153 -17.25 -2.52 8.15
N ILE A 154 -17.24 -1.90 6.98
CA ILE A 154 -17.07 -0.47 6.80
C ILE A 154 -18.42 0.12 6.41
N VAL A 155 -18.95 0.99 7.26
CA VAL A 155 -20.22 1.67 7.03
C VAL A 155 -19.94 3.10 6.60
N LEU A 156 -20.46 3.45 5.43
CA LEU A 156 -20.37 4.77 4.83
C LEU A 156 -21.72 5.47 4.92
N THR A 157 -21.75 6.66 5.49
CA THR A 157 -22.97 7.49 5.61
C THR A 157 -22.78 8.79 4.84
N PHE A 158 -23.76 9.17 4.03
CA PHE A 158 -23.73 10.33 3.15
C PHE A 158 -25.14 10.90 2.92
N ASN A 159 -25.24 12.10 2.34
CA ASN A 159 -26.52 12.64 1.92
C ASN A 159 -26.86 12.23 0.49
N ASP A 160 -28.15 12.08 0.18
CA ASP A 160 -28.66 11.74 -1.15
C ASP A 160 -28.14 12.66 -2.28
N ARG A 161 -27.93 13.95 -1.99
CA ARG A 161 -27.37 14.95 -2.91
C ARG A 161 -25.85 14.78 -3.17
N ASP A 162 -25.14 14.05 -2.33
CA ASP A 162 -23.69 13.88 -2.41
C ASP A 162 -23.32 12.62 -3.24
N LYS A 163 -24.18 12.19 -4.19
CA LYS A 163 -23.99 11.01 -5.04
C LYS A 163 -22.62 11.01 -5.76
N LYS A 164 -22.19 12.17 -6.26
CA LYS A 164 -20.87 12.29 -6.90
C LYS A 164 -19.74 12.04 -5.90
N ASP A 165 -19.84 12.58 -4.71
CA ASP A 165 -18.79 12.52 -3.71
C ASP A 165 -18.63 11.11 -3.13
N ILE A 166 -19.76 10.37 -2.91
CA ILE A 166 -19.68 8.95 -2.50
C ILE A 166 -19.03 8.10 -3.58
N ASN A 167 -19.32 8.31 -4.86
CA ASN A 167 -18.69 7.56 -5.94
C ASN A 167 -17.19 7.86 -6.05
N GLU A 168 -16.76 9.11 -5.90
CA GLU A 168 -15.34 9.46 -5.84
C GLU A 168 -14.65 8.84 -4.62
N PHE A 169 -15.31 8.82 -3.47
CA PHE A 169 -14.80 8.16 -2.26
C PHE A 169 -14.62 6.66 -2.49
N LEU A 170 -15.61 5.99 -3.08
CA LEU A 170 -15.57 4.56 -3.37
C LEU A 170 -14.54 4.19 -4.43
N LYS A 171 -14.26 5.06 -5.41
CA LYS A 171 -13.12 4.87 -6.33
C LYS A 171 -11.80 4.80 -5.56
N GLY A 172 -11.59 5.72 -4.61
CA GLY A 172 -10.42 5.68 -3.73
C GLY A 172 -10.36 4.42 -2.87
N PHE A 173 -11.53 3.92 -2.44
CA PHE A 173 -11.65 2.69 -1.67
C PHE A 173 -11.29 1.45 -2.52
N ILE A 174 -11.79 1.31 -3.75
CA ILE A 174 -11.43 0.23 -4.66
C ILE A 174 -9.92 0.22 -4.93
N PHE A 175 -9.32 1.39 -5.16
CA PHE A 175 -7.87 1.45 -5.34
C PHE A 175 -7.08 1.07 -4.07
N LEU A 176 -7.61 1.37 -2.88
CA LEU A 176 -7.04 0.88 -1.62
C LEU A 176 -7.15 -0.66 -1.54
N GLU A 177 -8.29 -1.23 -1.93
CA GLU A 177 -8.52 -2.67 -1.92
C GLU A 177 -7.58 -3.39 -2.89
N TYR A 178 -7.48 -2.93 -4.14
CA TYR A 178 -6.69 -3.61 -5.18
C TYR A 178 -5.18 -3.36 -5.06
N PHE A 179 -4.76 -2.16 -4.65
CA PHE A 179 -3.35 -1.75 -4.69
C PHE A 179 -2.76 -1.45 -3.33
N GLY A 180 -3.59 -1.23 -2.32
CA GLY A 180 -3.19 -0.88 -0.97
C GLY A 180 -3.39 -2.01 0.03
N ALA A 181 -3.22 -1.66 1.29
CA ALA A 181 -3.50 -2.49 2.44
C ALA A 181 -3.64 -1.62 3.68
N LEU A 182 -4.20 -2.17 4.76
CA LEU A 182 -4.45 -1.48 6.01
C LEU A 182 -3.26 -1.61 6.98
N GLY A 183 -3.06 -0.61 7.81
CA GLY A 183 -2.11 -0.66 8.94
C GLY A 183 -0.63 -0.55 8.59
N THR A 184 0.20 -0.98 9.52
CA THR A 184 1.67 -0.96 9.41
C THR A 184 2.15 -2.06 8.46
N ARG A 185 3.24 -1.82 7.74
CA ARG A 185 3.79 -2.75 6.75
C ARG A 185 2.87 -3.01 5.54
N SER A 186 1.89 -2.15 5.31
CA SER A 186 0.94 -2.26 4.19
C SER A 186 1.62 -2.32 2.80
N ARG A 187 2.82 -1.75 2.64
CA ARG A 187 3.62 -1.90 1.40
C ARG A 187 4.49 -3.18 1.38
N ARG A 188 4.39 -4.01 2.41
CA ARG A 188 5.18 -5.24 2.57
C ARG A 188 4.29 -6.47 2.74
N GLY A 189 3.05 -6.38 2.28
CA GLY A 189 2.12 -7.50 2.22
C GLY A 189 1.24 -7.69 3.45
N ALA A 190 1.46 -6.94 4.55
CA ALA A 190 0.56 -6.97 5.69
C ALA A 190 -0.70 -6.16 5.44
N GLY A 191 -1.84 -6.59 6.03
CA GLY A 191 -3.10 -5.87 6.03
C GLY A 191 -3.84 -5.84 4.70
N SER A 192 -3.55 -6.76 3.78
CA SER A 192 -4.41 -7.00 2.62
C SER A 192 -5.80 -7.40 3.10
N PHE A 193 -6.83 -6.93 2.41
CA PHE A 193 -8.23 -7.24 2.72
C PHE A 193 -9.03 -7.31 1.41
N ARG A 194 -10.24 -7.88 1.48
CA ARG A 194 -11.20 -7.90 0.37
C ARG A 194 -12.60 -7.53 0.84
N VAL A 195 -13.44 -7.10 -0.08
CA VAL A 195 -14.88 -6.89 0.12
C VAL A 195 -15.62 -8.18 -0.22
N LEU A 196 -16.44 -8.66 0.70
CA LEU A 196 -17.28 -9.85 0.53
C LEU A 196 -18.66 -9.51 0.01
N SER A 197 -19.23 -8.37 0.42
CA SER A 197 -20.53 -7.90 -0.05
C SER A 197 -20.70 -6.40 0.13
N LEU A 198 -21.59 -5.85 -0.70
CA LEU A 198 -22.04 -4.47 -0.71
C LEU A 198 -23.54 -4.43 -0.46
N ASN A 199 -23.95 -3.72 0.60
CA ASN A 199 -25.35 -3.68 1.04
C ASN A 199 -25.81 -2.24 1.32
N GLY A 200 -27.12 -2.02 1.42
CA GLY A 200 -27.74 -0.73 1.72
C GLY A 200 -28.18 0.05 0.49
N ASP A 201 -28.05 1.37 0.54
CA ASP A 201 -28.53 2.32 -0.50
C ASP A 201 -27.64 2.29 -1.77
N THR A 202 -27.53 1.11 -2.41
CA THR A 202 -26.62 0.86 -3.55
C THR A 202 -27.05 1.52 -4.85
N GLU A 203 -28.27 2.03 -4.96
CA GLU A 203 -28.78 2.79 -6.11
C GLU A 203 -28.04 4.12 -6.32
N TYR A 204 -27.35 4.60 -5.30
CA TYR A 204 -26.51 5.82 -5.38
C TYR A 204 -25.11 5.54 -5.93
N ILE A 205 -24.73 4.27 -6.12
CA ILE A 205 -23.41 3.84 -6.58
C ILE A 205 -23.42 3.60 -8.08
N ASP A 206 -22.39 4.07 -8.77
CA ASP A 206 -22.19 3.83 -10.19
C ASP A 206 -21.97 2.34 -10.47
N ASN A 207 -22.55 1.80 -11.56
CA ASN A 207 -22.45 0.39 -11.89
C ASN A 207 -21.00 -0.10 -12.00
N ASN A 208 -20.10 0.69 -12.61
CA ASN A 208 -18.69 0.32 -12.70
C ASN A 208 -18.03 0.11 -11.33
N ILE A 209 -18.48 0.79 -10.28
CA ILE A 209 -18.01 0.59 -8.90
C ILE A 209 -18.64 -0.68 -8.35
N LYS A 210 -19.95 -0.87 -8.48
CA LYS A 210 -20.67 -2.07 -7.99
C LYS A 210 -20.07 -3.35 -8.57
N ASP A 211 -19.81 -3.36 -9.88
CA ASP A 211 -19.29 -4.52 -10.61
C ASP A 211 -17.83 -4.90 -10.25
N ASN A 212 -17.12 -4.00 -9.59
CA ASN A 212 -15.70 -4.22 -9.29
C ASN A 212 -15.35 -4.18 -7.80
N ILE A 213 -16.25 -3.73 -6.92
CA ILE A 213 -15.96 -3.60 -5.49
C ILE A 213 -16.02 -4.93 -4.74
N VAL A 214 -16.79 -5.88 -5.22
CA VAL A 214 -16.82 -7.26 -4.74
C VAL A 214 -16.07 -8.11 -5.75
N MET A 215 -15.08 -8.84 -5.29
CA MET A 215 -14.30 -9.71 -6.16
C MET A 215 -14.93 -11.10 -6.18
N ASP A 216 -15.43 -11.52 -7.37
CA ASP A 216 -15.90 -12.88 -7.58
C ASP A 216 -14.74 -13.87 -7.51
N GLU A 217 -15.06 -15.14 -7.39
CA GLU A 217 -14.08 -16.20 -7.44
C GLU A 217 -13.38 -16.24 -8.81
N ILE A 218 -12.08 -16.07 -8.79
CA ILE A 218 -11.21 -16.05 -9.97
C ILE A 218 -10.04 -16.96 -9.68
N ASP A 219 -9.75 -17.89 -10.57
CA ASP A 219 -8.66 -18.89 -10.42
C ASP A 219 -7.44 -18.61 -11.30
N ASN A 220 -7.51 -17.62 -12.19
CA ASN A 220 -6.41 -17.28 -13.08
C ASN A 220 -6.01 -15.79 -13.02
N ASN A 221 -4.72 -15.55 -13.21
CA ASN A 221 -4.14 -14.21 -13.10
C ASN A 221 -4.52 -13.27 -14.26
N ALA A 222 -4.95 -13.78 -15.42
CA ALA A 222 -5.38 -12.97 -16.55
C ALA A 222 -6.70 -12.26 -16.24
N GLU A 223 -7.64 -12.92 -15.57
CA GLU A 223 -8.91 -12.31 -15.15
C GLU A 223 -8.68 -11.26 -14.04
N VAL A 224 -7.76 -11.48 -13.10
CA VAL A 224 -7.35 -10.45 -12.12
C VAL A 224 -6.82 -9.21 -12.85
N ILE A 225 -5.95 -9.39 -13.85
CA ILE A 225 -5.45 -8.29 -14.70
C ILE A 225 -6.59 -7.58 -15.44
N LYS A 226 -7.56 -8.33 -15.97
CA LYS A 226 -8.72 -7.76 -16.65
C LYS A 226 -9.55 -6.87 -15.72
N ARG A 227 -9.80 -7.30 -14.47
CA ARG A 227 -10.46 -6.47 -13.46
C ARG A 227 -9.66 -5.22 -13.14
N ILE A 228 -8.35 -5.34 -12.95
CA ILE A 228 -7.48 -4.19 -12.72
C ILE A 228 -7.55 -3.21 -13.90
N LYS A 229 -7.58 -3.69 -15.15
CA LYS A 229 -7.79 -2.85 -16.33
C LYS A 229 -9.13 -2.10 -16.27
N ASN A 230 -10.21 -2.78 -15.87
CA ASN A 230 -11.54 -2.18 -15.78
C ASN A 230 -11.58 -1.01 -14.79
N ILE A 231 -11.03 -1.18 -13.58
CA ILE A 231 -11.02 -0.12 -12.56
C ILE A 231 -10.06 1.02 -12.89
N THR A 232 -9.04 0.78 -13.72
CA THR A 232 -8.01 1.78 -14.07
C THR A 232 -8.22 2.42 -15.44
N ARG A 233 -9.19 1.96 -16.25
CA ARG A 233 -9.40 2.41 -17.64
C ARG A 233 -9.58 3.92 -17.79
N ASN A 234 -10.20 4.58 -16.81
CA ASN A 234 -10.51 6.00 -16.85
C ASN A 234 -9.41 6.90 -16.23
N LEU A 235 -8.29 6.32 -15.79
CA LEU A 235 -7.17 7.09 -15.26
C LEU A 235 -6.48 7.85 -16.39
N LYS A 236 -6.34 9.17 -16.23
CA LYS A 236 -5.72 10.05 -17.21
C LYS A 236 -4.20 10.19 -16.96
N LYS A 237 -3.49 10.75 -17.97
CA LYS A 237 -2.06 11.03 -17.86
C LYS A 237 -1.81 12.02 -16.71
N PRO A 238 -0.87 11.74 -15.79
CA PRO A 238 -0.57 12.66 -14.71
C PRO A 238 0.07 13.95 -15.24
N VAL A 239 -0.32 15.08 -14.66
CA VAL A 239 0.34 16.39 -14.90
C VAL A 239 1.44 16.64 -13.87
N ASN A 240 1.46 15.88 -12.78
CA ASN A 240 2.46 16.00 -11.73
C ASN A 240 2.84 14.60 -11.21
N GLU A 241 4.10 14.26 -11.36
CA GLU A 241 4.68 12.97 -10.94
C GLU A 241 5.63 13.12 -9.73
N ASN A 242 5.64 14.26 -9.03
CA ASN A 242 6.49 14.50 -7.84
C ASN A 242 6.09 13.62 -6.64
N TYR A 243 5.04 12.84 -6.75
CA TYR A 243 4.57 11.86 -5.77
C TYR A 243 4.13 10.58 -6.47
N SER A 244 3.86 9.53 -5.68
CA SER A 244 3.43 8.25 -6.25
C SER A 244 2.05 8.36 -6.89
N VAL A 245 1.93 7.95 -8.15
CA VAL A 245 0.72 8.00 -8.97
C VAL A 245 0.39 6.60 -9.51
N LEU A 246 -0.91 6.33 -9.76
CA LEU A 246 -1.32 5.04 -10.29
C LEU A 246 -1.06 4.91 -11.79
N LYS A 247 -1.32 5.95 -12.56
CA LYS A 247 -1.10 5.92 -14.01
C LYS A 247 0.38 5.77 -14.33
N GLY A 248 0.73 4.82 -15.19
CA GLY A 248 2.12 4.45 -15.49
C GLY A 248 2.74 3.43 -14.54
N SER A 249 2.00 3.01 -13.48
CA SER A 249 2.47 1.95 -12.57
C SER A 249 2.51 0.59 -13.25
N LYS A 250 3.52 -0.23 -12.89
CA LYS A 250 3.63 -1.63 -13.33
C LYS A 250 3.02 -2.55 -12.27
N ILE A 251 2.29 -3.54 -12.71
CA ILE A 251 1.64 -4.54 -11.85
C ILE A 251 1.96 -5.92 -12.39
N LEU A 252 2.52 -6.77 -11.52
CA LEU A 252 2.75 -8.18 -11.77
C LEU A 252 1.78 -8.98 -10.92
N VAL A 253 0.95 -9.81 -11.56
CA VAL A 253 0.04 -10.74 -10.89
C VAL A 253 0.54 -12.15 -11.19
N PHE A 254 1.03 -12.83 -10.17
CA PHE A 254 1.56 -14.18 -10.29
C PHE A 254 0.45 -15.23 -10.25
N TYR A 255 0.76 -16.47 -10.58
CA TYR A 255 -0.16 -17.59 -10.41
C TYR A 255 -0.59 -17.73 -8.94
N PRO A 256 -1.83 -18.15 -8.68
CA PRO A 256 -2.35 -18.26 -7.33
C PRO A 256 -1.60 -19.30 -6.50
N ARG A 257 -1.75 -19.18 -5.18
CA ARG A 257 -1.30 -20.10 -4.16
C ARG A 257 -2.49 -20.47 -3.27
N ASP A 258 -2.37 -21.57 -2.56
CA ASP A 258 -3.43 -22.09 -1.71
C ASP A 258 -3.58 -21.31 -0.39
N THR A 259 -2.53 -20.60 0.03
CA THR A 259 -2.49 -19.84 1.29
C THR A 259 -1.89 -18.46 1.09
N TRP A 260 -2.25 -17.52 1.97
CA TRP A 260 -1.65 -16.18 1.97
C TRP A 260 -0.15 -16.24 2.32
N GLU A 261 0.26 -17.19 3.17
CA GLU A 261 1.65 -17.41 3.55
C GLU A 261 2.49 -17.78 2.34
N ASP A 262 2.05 -18.76 1.55
CA ASP A 262 2.80 -19.19 0.36
C ASP A 262 2.81 -18.09 -0.72
N ALA A 263 1.72 -17.31 -0.84
CA ALA A 263 1.66 -16.17 -1.74
C ALA A 263 2.66 -15.06 -1.34
N LEU A 264 2.72 -14.70 -0.07
CA LEU A 264 3.61 -13.67 0.42
C LEU A 264 5.07 -14.15 0.53
N GLU A 265 5.28 -15.42 0.89
CA GLU A 265 6.61 -16.06 0.93
C GLU A 265 7.26 -16.04 -0.44
N PHE A 266 6.51 -16.38 -1.49
CA PHE A 266 7.02 -16.38 -2.87
C PHE A 266 7.65 -15.02 -3.23
N THR A 267 6.93 -13.93 -3.02
CA THR A 267 7.44 -12.59 -3.34
C THR A 267 8.51 -12.12 -2.36
N GLY A 268 8.36 -12.45 -1.09
CA GLY A 268 9.27 -12.08 0.00
C GLY A 268 10.63 -12.72 -0.10
N SER A 269 10.69 -14.01 -0.42
CA SER A 269 11.94 -14.77 -0.61
C SER A 269 12.73 -14.26 -1.81
N ASN A 270 12.04 -13.99 -2.94
CA ASN A 270 12.68 -13.38 -4.11
C ASN A 270 13.24 -11.99 -3.78
N PHE A 271 12.50 -11.17 -3.05
CA PHE A 271 12.98 -9.85 -2.64
C PHE A 271 14.15 -9.92 -1.65
N LYS A 272 14.10 -10.84 -0.67
CA LYS A 272 15.20 -11.12 0.24
C LYS A 272 16.47 -11.53 -0.51
N LYS A 273 16.34 -12.49 -1.45
CA LYS A 273 17.43 -12.98 -2.30
C LYS A 273 18.04 -11.86 -3.15
N PHE A 274 17.20 -11.06 -3.81
CA PHE A 274 17.66 -9.94 -4.61
C PHE A 274 18.43 -8.91 -3.77
N ARG A 275 17.87 -8.49 -2.64
CA ARG A 275 18.54 -7.53 -1.77
C ARG A 275 19.80 -8.09 -1.12
N GLY A 276 19.88 -9.41 -0.88
CA GLY A 276 21.05 -10.08 -0.36
C GLY A 276 22.28 -9.88 -1.23
N LYS A 277 22.13 -9.70 -2.54
CA LYS A 277 23.24 -9.46 -3.48
C LYS A 277 24.05 -8.21 -3.11
N PHE A 278 23.41 -7.17 -2.59
CA PHE A 278 24.09 -5.92 -2.21
C PHE A 278 24.92 -6.03 -0.94
N TYR A 279 24.76 -7.10 -0.16
CA TYR A 279 25.53 -7.37 1.07
C TYR A 279 26.72 -8.28 0.86
N LEU A 280 26.73 -9.06 -0.25
CA LEU A 280 27.69 -10.16 -0.45
C LEU A 280 28.95 -9.75 -1.21
N TYR A 281 28.96 -8.62 -1.91
CA TYR A 281 30.09 -8.21 -2.77
C TYR A 281 31.00 -7.17 -2.08
N PRO A 282 32.33 -7.25 -2.31
CA PRO A 282 33.31 -6.34 -1.68
C PRO A 282 33.12 -4.87 -2.07
N ASN A 283 32.55 -4.60 -3.22
CA ASN A 283 32.22 -3.24 -3.71
C ASN A 283 30.78 -2.85 -3.39
N ASN A 284 30.31 -3.14 -2.18
CA ASN A 284 28.94 -2.93 -1.71
C ASN A 284 28.34 -1.61 -2.23
N ASP A 285 27.45 -1.72 -3.20
CA ASP A 285 26.59 -0.60 -3.57
C ASP A 285 25.54 -0.39 -2.47
N ILE A 286 25.91 0.44 -1.49
CA ILE A 286 25.04 0.76 -0.35
C ILE A 286 23.84 1.63 -0.76
N TYR A 287 23.89 2.27 -1.95
CA TYR A 287 22.84 3.15 -2.44
C TYR A 287 21.67 2.38 -3.12
N SER A 288 21.95 1.25 -3.77
CA SER A 288 20.89 0.47 -4.43
C SER A 288 19.77 0.04 -3.49
N PRO A 289 20.02 -0.48 -2.26
CA PRO A 289 18.95 -0.79 -1.32
C PRO A 289 18.09 0.41 -0.92
N ALA A 290 18.61 1.63 -0.98
CA ALA A 290 17.90 2.84 -0.63
C ALA A 290 16.74 3.18 -1.57
N ASN A 291 16.80 2.70 -2.82
CA ASN A 291 15.71 2.87 -3.80
C ASN A 291 14.41 2.15 -3.42
N PHE A 292 14.46 1.25 -2.44
CA PHE A 292 13.30 0.56 -1.88
C PHE A 292 12.67 1.24 -0.67
N GLY A 293 13.08 2.47 -0.35
CA GLY A 293 12.53 3.30 0.75
C GLY A 293 13.59 3.87 1.67
N LEU A 294 13.33 5.05 2.22
CA LEU A 294 14.24 5.81 3.09
C LEU A 294 13.53 6.27 4.38
N PRO A 295 14.23 6.42 5.50
CA PRO A 295 15.62 6.05 5.70
C PRO A 295 15.83 4.54 5.79
N ILE A 296 17.05 4.09 5.50
CA ILE A 296 17.45 2.70 5.64
C ILE A 296 18.78 2.58 6.38
N MET A 297 18.89 1.60 7.28
CA MET A 297 20.15 1.24 7.93
C MET A 297 20.81 0.11 7.14
N HIS A 298 22.02 0.35 6.68
CA HIS A 298 22.87 -0.65 6.03
C HIS A 298 23.97 -1.08 6.99
N LYS A 299 24.01 -2.37 7.34
CA LYS A 299 25.03 -2.91 8.22
C LYS A 299 26.18 -3.46 7.38
N LYS A 300 27.38 -2.92 7.54
CA LYS A 300 28.61 -3.40 6.91
C LYS A 300 29.14 -4.65 7.62
N ARG A 301 30.05 -5.40 6.96
CA ARG A 301 30.70 -6.58 7.55
C ARG A 301 31.52 -6.28 8.82
N ASP A 302 32.06 -5.08 8.91
CA ASP A 302 32.82 -4.57 10.09
C ASP A 302 31.95 -4.18 11.28
N ASN A 303 30.65 -4.56 11.26
CA ASN A 303 29.61 -4.19 12.24
C ASN A 303 29.28 -2.69 12.31
N LYS A 304 29.91 -1.83 11.51
CA LYS A 304 29.51 -0.43 11.38
C LYS A 304 28.21 -0.35 10.60
N SER A 305 27.29 0.46 11.07
CA SER A 305 26.02 0.71 10.39
C SER A 305 26.02 2.07 9.73
N THR A 306 25.61 2.11 8.47
CA THR A 306 25.45 3.34 7.70
C THR A 306 23.97 3.64 7.56
N LYS A 307 23.57 4.88 7.85
CA LYS A 307 22.21 5.36 7.62
C LYS A 307 22.16 6.07 6.27
N MET A 308 21.26 5.63 5.42
CA MET A 308 20.98 6.28 4.16
C MET A 308 19.71 7.10 4.32
N GLU A 309 19.75 8.37 3.96
CA GLU A 309 18.65 9.33 4.11
C GLU A 309 18.41 10.11 2.83
N ALA A 310 17.23 10.69 2.69
CA ALA A 310 16.96 11.67 1.66
C ALA A 310 17.25 13.07 2.17
N VAL A 311 18.02 13.85 1.41
CA VAL A 311 18.35 15.24 1.72
C VAL A 311 18.14 16.12 0.49
N ASN A 312 17.89 17.41 0.72
CA ASN A 312 17.94 18.39 -0.33
C ASN A 312 19.42 18.65 -0.72
N GLU A 313 19.74 18.58 -2.00
CA GLU A 313 21.10 18.68 -2.53
C GLU A 313 21.80 20.01 -2.20
N LYS A 314 21.04 21.13 -2.16
CA LYS A 314 21.60 22.46 -1.96
C LYS A 314 21.87 22.81 -0.51
N ASN A 315 20.96 22.41 0.40
CA ASN A 315 21.00 22.85 1.81
C ASN A 315 21.07 21.71 2.79
N TYR A 316 21.21 20.46 2.32
CA TYR A 316 21.29 19.22 3.12
C TYR A 316 20.11 19.04 4.10
N LYS A 317 19.01 19.80 3.91
CA LYS A 317 17.80 19.63 4.71
C LYS A 317 17.23 18.23 4.54
N GLN A 318 17.14 17.51 5.63
CA GLN A 318 16.66 16.13 5.66
C GLN A 318 15.18 16.04 5.28
N ILE A 319 14.88 15.07 4.42
CA ILE A 319 13.50 14.61 4.18
C ILE A 319 13.25 13.44 5.12
N LYS A 320 12.32 13.61 6.06
CA LYS A 320 12.11 12.68 7.17
C LYS A 320 11.84 11.23 6.74
N ARG A 321 11.09 11.01 5.67
CA ARG A 321 10.73 9.66 5.23
C ARG A 321 10.29 9.61 3.78
N ARG A 322 10.73 8.59 3.05
CA ARG A 322 10.22 8.25 1.72
C ARG A 322 9.81 6.78 1.68
N SER A 323 8.52 6.56 1.46
CA SER A 323 7.97 5.20 1.34
C SER A 323 8.50 4.49 0.09
N SER A 324 8.63 3.17 0.16
CA SER A 324 8.97 2.35 -1.00
C SER A 324 8.02 2.61 -2.17
N PRO A 325 8.50 2.75 -3.42
CA PRO A 325 7.65 2.74 -4.59
C PRO A 325 7.11 1.33 -4.89
N LEU A 326 7.71 0.30 -4.30
CA LEU A 326 7.35 -1.10 -4.48
C LEU A 326 6.41 -1.54 -3.37
N ILE A 327 5.28 -2.14 -3.77
CA ILE A 327 4.26 -2.70 -2.87
C ILE A 327 4.16 -4.21 -3.14
N PHE A 328 4.21 -5.00 -2.08
CA PHE A 328 3.86 -6.40 -2.06
C PHE A 328 2.43 -6.52 -1.55
N LYS A 329 1.63 -7.34 -2.19
CA LYS A 329 0.22 -7.53 -1.85
C LYS A 329 -0.21 -8.97 -2.11
N VAL A 330 -1.22 -9.42 -1.39
CA VAL A 330 -1.95 -10.65 -1.68
C VAL A 330 -3.39 -10.27 -2.01
N ILE A 331 -3.90 -10.77 -3.13
CA ILE A 331 -5.31 -10.67 -3.52
C ILE A 331 -5.94 -12.05 -3.33
N LYS A 332 -6.99 -12.14 -2.52
CA LYS A 332 -7.79 -13.35 -2.29
C LYS A 332 -9.08 -13.24 -3.10
N THR A 333 -9.38 -14.21 -3.93
CA THR A 333 -10.58 -14.25 -4.77
C THR A 333 -11.55 -15.36 -4.36
N GLY A 334 -11.03 -16.51 -3.96
CA GLY A 334 -11.79 -17.66 -3.48
C GLY A 334 -11.30 -18.14 -2.12
N GLU A 335 -11.78 -19.29 -1.65
CA GLU A 335 -11.43 -19.83 -0.34
C GLU A 335 -9.93 -20.12 -0.22
N ASN A 336 -9.36 -20.80 -1.21
CA ASN A 336 -7.94 -21.17 -1.25
C ASN A 336 -7.23 -20.60 -2.48
N ILE A 337 -7.60 -19.38 -2.91
CA ILE A 337 -7.07 -18.74 -4.12
C ILE A 337 -6.46 -17.40 -3.74
N TYR A 338 -5.14 -17.37 -3.61
CA TYR A 338 -4.36 -16.20 -3.16
C TYR A 338 -3.33 -15.82 -4.22
N PHE A 339 -3.51 -14.68 -4.88
CA PHE A 339 -2.58 -14.18 -5.88
C PHE A 339 -1.49 -13.33 -5.24
N PRO A 340 -0.20 -13.72 -5.38
CA PRO A 340 0.90 -12.81 -5.09
C PRO A 340 0.88 -11.67 -6.10
N VAL A 341 0.99 -10.43 -5.63
CA VAL A 341 1.00 -9.23 -6.48
C VAL A 341 2.15 -8.32 -6.10
N ILE A 342 2.87 -7.83 -7.09
CA ILE A 342 3.87 -6.78 -6.94
C ILE A 342 3.43 -5.56 -7.74
N ILE A 343 3.42 -4.40 -7.10
CA ILE A 343 3.06 -3.13 -7.71
C ILE A 343 4.26 -2.19 -7.61
N TYR A 344 4.71 -1.67 -8.75
CA TYR A 344 5.72 -0.62 -8.82
C TYR A 344 5.04 0.69 -9.22
N LEU A 345 4.81 1.54 -8.22
CA LEU A 345 4.14 2.82 -8.42
C LEU A 345 4.99 3.76 -9.28
N ASN A 346 4.34 4.42 -10.23
CA ASN A 346 4.92 5.51 -10.98
C ASN A 346 5.08 6.78 -10.11
N GLY A 347 5.81 7.79 -10.62
CA GLY A 347 6.11 9.05 -9.96
C GLY A 347 7.56 9.12 -9.46
N GLU A 348 8.06 10.32 -9.18
CA GLU A 348 9.42 10.52 -8.71
C GLU A 348 9.66 9.87 -7.35
N PHE A 349 10.77 9.10 -7.22
CA PHE A 349 11.12 8.50 -5.92
C PHE A 349 11.48 9.56 -4.90
N LEU A 350 12.29 10.55 -5.27
CA LEU A 350 12.57 11.73 -4.45
C LEU A 350 12.07 13.00 -5.18
N PRO A 351 11.70 14.05 -4.45
CA PRO A 351 11.43 15.35 -5.05
C PRO A 351 12.64 15.87 -5.83
N LYS A 352 12.40 16.69 -6.84
CA LYS A 352 13.48 17.35 -7.60
C LYS A 352 14.45 18.10 -6.69
N GLY A 353 15.74 17.97 -6.95
CA GLY A 353 16.80 18.56 -6.12
C GLY A 353 17.03 17.83 -4.79
N CYS A 354 16.61 16.58 -4.68
CA CYS A 354 16.86 15.72 -3.54
C CYS A 354 17.67 14.49 -3.95
N VAL A 355 18.58 14.09 -3.06
CA VAL A 355 19.54 13.00 -3.25
C VAL A 355 19.52 12.05 -2.07
N ILE A 356 20.08 10.87 -2.26
CA ILE A 356 20.34 9.90 -1.18
C ILE A 356 21.71 10.25 -0.58
N ASN A 357 21.74 10.55 0.70
CA ASN A 357 22.96 10.85 1.45
C ASN A 357 23.38 9.68 2.34
N ASN A 358 24.68 9.47 2.41
CA ASN A 358 25.34 8.54 3.32
C ASN A 358 25.90 9.34 4.51
N ASN A 359 25.38 9.10 5.70
CA ASN A 359 25.75 9.85 6.91
C ASN A 359 27.18 9.62 7.44
N ILE A 360 28.00 8.76 6.80
CA ILE A 360 29.38 8.53 7.22
C ILE A 360 30.37 9.43 6.46
N ASN A 361 30.20 9.53 5.13
CA ASN A 361 31.16 10.20 4.26
C ASN A 361 30.53 11.42 3.56
N ASP A 362 29.28 11.77 3.87
CA ASP A 362 28.51 12.82 3.21
C ASP A 362 28.44 12.67 1.67
N GLU A 363 28.69 11.45 1.18
CA GLU A 363 28.53 11.15 -0.23
C GLU A 363 27.07 11.09 -0.61
N THR A 364 26.74 11.69 -1.75
CA THR A 364 25.37 11.71 -2.26
C THR A 364 25.26 11.02 -3.61
N LYS A 365 24.10 10.37 -3.86
CA LYS A 365 23.75 9.82 -5.19
C LYS A 365 22.28 10.07 -5.49
N TYR A 366 21.98 10.26 -6.78
CA TYR A 366 20.60 10.29 -7.25
C TYR A 366 19.95 8.92 -7.16
N PRO A 367 18.62 8.86 -6.94
CA PRO A 367 17.89 7.60 -6.99
C PRO A 367 18.04 6.91 -8.35
N ASN A 368 18.29 5.60 -8.31
CA ASN A 368 18.37 4.77 -9.51
C ASN A 368 17.14 3.86 -9.64
N ARG A 369 16.22 4.21 -10.52
CA ARG A 369 14.99 3.43 -10.78
C ARG A 369 15.26 2.06 -11.40
N ASN A 370 16.39 1.89 -12.10
CA ASN A 370 16.73 0.61 -12.73
C ASN A 370 16.86 -0.51 -11.70
N VAL A 371 17.33 -0.22 -10.48
CA VAL A 371 17.41 -1.20 -9.40
C VAL A 371 16.06 -1.88 -9.09
N VAL A 372 14.96 -1.12 -9.18
CA VAL A 372 13.60 -1.69 -8.98
C VAL A 372 13.20 -2.52 -10.20
N ASN A 373 13.48 -2.06 -11.41
CA ASN A 373 13.23 -2.84 -12.63
C ASN A 373 14.07 -4.12 -12.66
N ASP A 374 15.34 -4.07 -12.24
CA ASP A 374 16.21 -5.24 -12.13
C ASP A 374 15.63 -6.27 -11.17
N PHE A 375 15.02 -5.83 -10.06
CA PHE A 375 14.30 -6.76 -9.18
C PHE A 375 13.10 -7.39 -9.91
N LEU A 376 12.27 -6.60 -10.58
CA LEU A 376 11.11 -7.14 -11.31
C LEU A 376 11.52 -8.11 -12.42
N ASN A 377 12.67 -7.87 -13.08
CA ASN A 377 13.22 -8.74 -14.11
C ASN A 377 13.83 -10.04 -13.56
N THR A 378 13.92 -10.23 -12.24
CA THR A 378 14.36 -11.53 -11.66
C THR A 378 13.30 -12.61 -11.76
N PHE A 379 12.04 -12.27 -11.99
CA PHE A 379 10.97 -13.25 -12.13
C PHE A 379 10.90 -13.78 -13.56
N ASN A 380 10.61 -15.07 -13.70
CA ASN A 380 10.36 -15.68 -15.00
C ASN A 380 9.04 -15.14 -15.56
N ARG A 381 9.05 -14.70 -16.82
CA ARG A 381 7.87 -14.15 -17.50
C ARG A 381 6.70 -15.13 -17.62
N ASN A 382 6.96 -16.43 -17.53
CA ASN A 382 5.91 -17.44 -17.52
C ASN A 382 5.18 -17.54 -16.19
N ASP A 383 5.73 -16.99 -15.10
CA ASP A 383 5.16 -17.11 -13.76
C ASP A 383 4.12 -16.04 -13.42
N TYR A 384 3.94 -15.04 -14.30
CA TYR A 384 3.02 -13.92 -14.03
C TYR A 384 2.42 -13.33 -15.29
N LYS A 385 1.35 -12.56 -15.11
CA LYS A 385 0.84 -11.60 -16.08
C LYS A 385 1.21 -10.19 -15.64
N GLU A 386 1.76 -9.41 -16.56
CA GLU A 386 2.16 -8.02 -16.34
C GLU A 386 1.20 -7.07 -17.02
N MET A 387 0.94 -5.95 -16.38
CA MET A 387 0.35 -4.79 -17.02
C MET A 387 1.01 -3.50 -16.57
N THR A 388 1.04 -2.53 -17.46
CA THR A 388 1.30 -1.14 -17.10
C THR A 388 0.00 -0.35 -17.29
N ILE A 389 -0.31 0.51 -16.34
CA ILE A 389 -1.52 1.34 -16.41
C ILE A 389 -1.25 2.50 -17.37
N TRP A 390 -1.40 2.25 -18.68
CA TRP A 390 -1.21 3.23 -19.76
C TRP A 390 -2.50 3.96 -20.11
N ASN A 391 -2.39 5.09 -20.84
CA ASN A 391 -3.49 5.65 -21.61
C ASN A 391 -3.80 4.68 -22.76
N ILE A 392 -5.07 4.32 -22.91
CA ILE A 392 -5.54 3.71 -24.15
C ILE A 392 -5.55 4.85 -25.18
N TYR A 393 -4.47 5.02 -25.93
CA TYR A 393 -4.57 5.70 -27.22
C TYR A 393 -5.27 4.72 -28.14
N TYR A 394 -6.50 5.01 -28.51
CA TYR A 394 -7.09 4.41 -29.70
C TYR A 394 -6.19 4.85 -30.88
N TYR A 395 -5.35 3.98 -31.36
CA TYR A 395 -5.01 4.01 -32.77
C TYR A 395 -6.31 3.59 -33.47
N LEU A 396 -7.11 4.57 -33.91
CA LEU A 396 -8.04 4.35 -35.01
C LEU A 396 -7.18 4.07 -36.24
N PRO A 397 -7.53 3.03 -37.03
CA PRO A 397 -6.81 2.66 -38.23
C PRO A 397 -6.80 3.78 -39.25
#